data_f5937af302b897c96468f18fa45ddb34
#
_entry.id   f5937af302b897c96468f18fa45ddb34
#
_cell.length_a   1.000
_cell.length_b   1.000
_cell.length_c   1.000
_cell.angle_alpha   90.00
_cell.angle_beta   90.00
_cell.angle_gamma   90.00
#
_symmetry.space_group_name_H-M   'P 1'
#
loop_
_entity.id
_entity.type
_entity.pdbx_description
1 polymer ?
#
loop_
_entity_poly.entity_id
_entity_poly.type
_entity_poly.pdbx_seq_one_letter_code
_entity_poly.pdbx_strand_id
1 'polypeptide(L)'
;MKRFLIAAAIAVTSATIPAFAADVSVSISIGDPGFYGRIDIGGYPPPQVIYSQPRIIVWEVESRPPIYLRVPPGHAKNWKKHCHKYNACGERVYFVQDNWYSREYVPHYQKQHRDRRDEHRDDNRDDNHGKQKKDK
;
A
#
# COMPACT_ATOMS: atom_id res chain seq x y z
N MET A 1 18.26 5.97 79.41
CA MET A 1 17.07 5.82 78.57
C MET A 1 17.46 5.99 77.11
N LYS A 2 17.69 4.88 76.42
CA LYS A 2 18.14 4.91 75.01
C LYS A 2 16.93 4.71 74.10
N ARG A 3 16.59 5.72 73.33
CA ARG A 3 15.49 5.67 72.33
C ARG A 3 16.07 5.17 71.00
N PHE A 4 15.76 3.97 70.63
CA PHE A 4 16.09 3.40 69.31
C PHE A 4 15.00 3.84 68.36
N LEU A 5 15.37 4.71 67.42
CA LEU A 5 14.54 5.06 66.25
C LEU A 5 14.87 4.04 65.13
N ILE A 6 13.93 3.10 64.86
CA ILE A 6 13.99 2.20 63.74
C ILE A 6 13.41 2.92 62.53
N ALA A 7 14.27 3.37 61.62
CA ALA A 7 13.82 3.89 60.33
C ALA A 7 13.58 2.72 59.37
N ALA A 8 12.30 2.41 59.10
CA ALA A 8 11.92 1.45 58.07
C ALA A 8 12.02 2.11 56.66
N ALA A 9 13.05 1.76 55.89
CA ALA A 9 13.18 2.17 54.51
C ALA A 9 12.28 1.28 53.65
N ILE A 10 11.19 1.85 53.15
CA ILE A 10 10.31 1.18 52.16
C ILE A 10 10.95 1.39 50.78
N ALA A 11 11.58 0.37 50.24
CA ALA A 11 12.07 0.34 48.86
C ALA A 11 10.89 0.07 47.93
N VAL A 12 10.38 1.14 47.27
CA VAL A 12 9.40 1.01 46.19
C VAL A 12 10.14 0.60 44.92
N THR A 13 10.12 -0.69 44.62
CA THR A 13 10.61 -1.21 43.35
C THR A 13 9.59 -0.89 42.27
N SER A 14 9.84 0.17 41.50
CA SER A 14 9.07 0.52 40.29
C SER A 14 9.35 -0.54 39.22
N ALA A 15 8.44 -1.49 39.06
CA ALA A 15 8.46 -2.44 37.93
C ALA A 15 8.11 -1.67 36.65
N THR A 16 9.10 -1.27 35.88
CA THR A 16 8.90 -0.73 34.52
C THR A 16 8.49 -1.89 33.62
N ILE A 17 7.19 -1.99 33.34
CA ILE A 17 6.67 -2.90 32.33
C ILE A 17 7.05 -2.30 30.96
N PRO A 18 7.85 -2.99 30.11
CA PRO A 18 8.10 -2.53 28.77
C PRO A 18 6.76 -2.56 28.01
N ALA A 19 6.23 -1.40 27.65
CA ALA A 19 5.12 -1.30 26.73
C ALA A 19 5.66 -1.73 25.35
N PHE A 20 5.38 -2.96 24.96
CA PHE A 20 5.54 -3.38 23.56
C PHE A 20 4.49 -2.59 22.77
N ALA A 21 4.93 -1.55 22.10
CA ALA A 21 4.15 -0.94 21.03
C ALA A 21 4.00 -2.01 19.97
N ALA A 22 2.83 -2.63 19.89
CA ALA A 22 2.48 -3.48 18.78
C ALA A 22 2.50 -2.59 17.52
N ASP A 23 3.47 -2.79 16.65
CA ASP A 23 3.47 -2.19 15.32
C ASP A 23 2.25 -2.73 14.58
N VAL A 24 1.18 -1.93 14.57
CA VAL A 24 0.00 -2.23 13.77
C VAL A 24 0.36 -1.91 12.34
N SER A 25 0.87 -2.90 11.61
CA SER A 25 1.12 -2.81 10.18
C SER A 25 -0.21 -2.75 9.45
N VAL A 26 -0.67 -1.56 9.11
CA VAL A 26 -1.83 -1.39 8.23
C VAL A 26 -1.36 -1.61 6.80
N SER A 27 -1.70 -2.76 6.22
CA SER A 27 -1.48 -3.02 4.80
C SER A 27 -2.54 -2.30 3.98
N ILE A 28 -2.16 -1.24 3.28
CA ILE A 28 -3.03 -0.51 2.36
C ILE A 28 -2.84 -1.09 0.96
N SER A 29 -3.89 -1.67 0.41
CA SER A 29 -3.90 -2.32 -0.91
C SER A 29 -4.63 -1.50 -1.96
N ILE A 30 -4.40 -1.80 -3.23
CA ILE A 30 -5.19 -1.25 -4.34
C ILE A 30 -6.67 -1.62 -4.10
N GLY A 31 -7.55 -0.61 -4.15
CA GLY A 31 -8.96 -0.74 -3.80
C GLY A 31 -9.34 -0.07 -2.48
N ASP A 32 -8.39 0.13 -1.58
CA ASP A 32 -8.65 0.83 -0.33
C ASP A 32 -8.80 2.34 -0.54
N PRO A 33 -9.71 3.02 0.17
CA PRO A 33 -9.89 4.47 0.06
C PRO A 33 -8.62 5.27 0.38
N GLY A 34 -7.79 4.74 1.27
CA GLY A 34 -6.51 5.35 1.68
C GLY A 34 -5.33 5.02 0.78
N PHE A 35 -5.52 4.24 -0.29
CA PHE A 35 -4.43 3.90 -1.19
C PHE A 35 -3.93 5.12 -1.97
N TYR A 36 -2.64 5.39 -1.86
CA TYR A 36 -1.91 6.37 -2.67
C TYR A 36 -0.63 5.73 -3.17
N GLY A 37 -0.41 5.71 -4.48
CA GLY A 37 0.75 5.06 -5.06
C GLY A 37 0.66 4.91 -6.57
N ARG A 38 1.53 4.07 -7.12
CA ARG A 38 1.57 3.74 -8.54
C ARG A 38 0.39 2.86 -8.92
N ILE A 39 -0.19 3.18 -10.08
CA ILE A 39 -1.31 2.45 -10.68
C ILE A 39 -0.83 1.88 -12.01
N ASP A 40 -0.98 0.58 -12.19
CA ASP A 40 -0.78 -0.09 -13.46
C ASP A 40 -2.08 0.00 -14.26
N ILE A 41 -2.01 0.63 -15.44
CA ILE A 41 -3.16 0.86 -16.32
C ILE A 41 -3.18 -0.08 -17.53
N GLY A 42 -2.29 -1.05 -17.58
CA GLY A 42 -2.28 -2.04 -18.65
C GLY A 42 -3.59 -2.82 -18.73
N GLY A 43 -4.32 -2.69 -19.88
CA GLY A 43 -5.60 -3.36 -20.08
C GLY A 43 -6.82 -2.69 -19.40
N TYR A 44 -6.65 -1.51 -18.84
CA TYR A 44 -7.73 -0.70 -18.27
C TYR A 44 -8.19 0.42 -19.21
N PRO A 45 -9.39 0.98 -19.00
CA PRO A 45 -9.80 2.20 -19.68
C PRO A 45 -8.79 3.34 -19.46
N PRO A 46 -8.61 4.24 -20.44
CA PRO A 46 -7.70 5.37 -20.30
C PRO A 46 -7.98 6.16 -19.02
N PRO A 47 -6.96 6.43 -18.18
CA PRO A 47 -7.17 7.10 -16.92
C PRO A 47 -7.55 8.57 -17.12
N GLN A 48 -8.50 9.04 -16.31
CA GLN A 48 -8.76 10.46 -16.18
C GLN A 48 -7.71 11.08 -15.29
N VAL A 49 -6.95 12.02 -15.82
CA VAL A 49 -5.84 12.67 -15.13
C VAL A 49 -6.23 14.06 -14.63
N ILE A 50 -5.57 14.50 -13.55
CA ILE A 50 -5.82 15.83 -12.95
C ILE A 50 -5.26 16.93 -13.84
N TYR A 51 -4.08 16.68 -14.44
CA TYR A 51 -3.43 17.62 -15.37
C TYR A 51 -3.19 16.92 -16.70
N SER A 52 -3.51 17.58 -17.80
CA SER A 52 -3.34 17.05 -19.15
C SER A 52 -1.88 16.82 -19.55
N GLN A 53 -0.95 17.49 -18.88
CA GLN A 53 0.49 17.30 -19.07
C GLN A 53 1.11 16.61 -17.86
N PRO A 54 2.11 15.72 -18.09
CA PRO A 54 2.79 15.05 -17.00
C PRO A 54 3.63 16.04 -16.18
N ARG A 55 3.73 15.79 -14.89
CA ARG A 55 4.66 16.52 -14.02
C ARG A 55 6.05 15.91 -14.13
N ILE A 56 7.02 16.74 -14.48
CA ILE A 56 8.43 16.37 -14.66
C ILE A 56 9.25 17.25 -13.72
N ILE A 57 10.12 16.62 -12.95
CA ILE A 57 11.06 17.33 -12.06
C ILE A 57 12.47 17.40 -12.67
N VAL A 58 12.86 16.35 -13.39
CA VAL A 58 14.16 16.23 -14.05
C VAL A 58 13.94 15.97 -15.54
N TRP A 59 14.48 16.83 -16.40
CA TRP A 59 14.22 16.83 -17.86
C TRP A 59 14.94 15.71 -18.64
N GLU A 60 15.89 15.01 -18.03
CA GLU A 60 16.71 13.98 -18.69
C GLU A 60 15.98 12.65 -19.00
N VAL A 61 14.67 12.56 -18.75
CA VAL A 61 13.93 11.28 -18.72
C VAL A 61 12.92 11.15 -19.87
N GLU A 62 13.17 11.77 -21.03
CA GLU A 62 12.22 11.72 -22.16
C GLU A 62 11.99 10.34 -22.76
N SER A 63 12.91 9.38 -22.57
CA SER A 63 12.83 8.05 -23.20
C SER A 63 12.02 7.01 -22.42
N ARG A 64 11.65 7.28 -21.17
CA ARG A 64 10.87 6.34 -20.36
C ARG A 64 9.37 6.60 -20.48
N PRO A 65 8.53 5.53 -20.51
CA PRO A 65 7.09 5.71 -20.52
C PRO A 65 6.63 6.42 -19.23
N PRO A 66 5.58 7.27 -19.32
CA PRO A 66 5.05 7.93 -18.15
C PRO A 66 4.46 6.95 -17.16
N ILE A 67 4.50 7.31 -15.88
CA ILE A 67 3.86 6.56 -14.81
C ILE A 67 2.60 7.26 -14.32
N TYR A 68 1.67 6.47 -13.79
CA TYR A 68 0.40 6.96 -13.25
C TYR A 68 0.39 6.79 -11.74
N LEU A 69 0.10 7.86 -11.02
CA LEU A 69 0.05 7.87 -9.56
C LEU A 69 -1.29 8.42 -9.06
N ARG A 70 -1.82 7.78 -8.05
CA ARG A 70 -2.82 8.38 -7.18
C ARG A 70 -2.12 8.99 -5.97
N VAL A 71 -2.32 10.28 -5.75
CA VAL A 71 -1.71 11.02 -4.64
C VAL A 71 -2.71 11.99 -4.03
N PRO A 72 -2.54 12.39 -2.76
CA PRO A 72 -3.35 13.46 -2.18
C PRO A 72 -3.24 14.75 -3.00
N PRO A 73 -4.31 15.54 -3.12
CA PRO A 73 -4.32 16.78 -3.91
C PRO A 73 -3.19 17.77 -3.54
N GLY A 74 -2.84 17.83 -2.26
CA GLY A 74 -1.73 18.65 -1.77
C GLY A 74 -0.36 18.21 -2.29
N HIS A 75 -0.16 16.90 -2.48
CA HIS A 75 1.07 16.36 -3.05
C HIS A 75 1.15 16.62 -4.55
N ALA A 76 0.04 16.49 -5.28
CA ALA A 76 0.00 16.80 -6.70
C ALA A 76 0.34 18.28 -6.97
N LYS A 77 -0.20 19.20 -6.17
CA LYS A 77 0.09 20.64 -6.28
C LYS A 77 1.55 20.98 -5.98
N ASN A 78 2.14 20.34 -4.97
CA ASN A 78 3.52 20.58 -4.53
C ASN A 78 4.43 19.39 -4.88
N TRP A 79 4.34 18.88 -6.10
CA TRP A 79 4.98 17.64 -6.51
C TRP A 79 6.49 17.60 -6.25
N LYS A 80 7.20 18.67 -6.57
CA LYS A 80 8.64 18.79 -6.34
C LYS A 80 9.04 18.46 -4.88
N LYS A 81 8.19 18.82 -3.93
CA LYS A 81 8.43 18.56 -2.49
C LYS A 81 8.10 17.13 -2.07
N HIS A 82 7.23 16.45 -2.80
CA HIS A 82 6.67 15.17 -2.39
C HIS A 82 7.07 13.98 -3.27
N CYS A 83 7.69 14.21 -4.43
CA CYS A 83 8.02 13.16 -5.39
C CYS A 83 8.88 12.03 -4.82
N HIS A 84 9.76 12.34 -3.84
CA HIS A 84 10.63 11.36 -3.20
C HIS A 84 9.84 10.30 -2.40
N LYS A 85 8.67 10.66 -1.86
CA LYS A 85 7.80 9.71 -1.12
C LYS A 85 7.27 8.58 -2.02
N TYR A 86 7.26 8.80 -3.31
CA TYR A 86 6.75 7.85 -4.31
C TYR A 86 7.87 7.27 -5.19
N ASN A 87 9.14 7.57 -4.89
CA ASN A 87 10.31 7.23 -5.71
C ASN A 87 10.14 7.65 -7.18
N ALA A 88 9.58 8.84 -7.41
CA ALA A 88 9.14 9.27 -8.72
C ALA A 88 9.65 10.67 -9.12
N CYS A 89 10.73 11.17 -8.47
CA CYS A 89 11.30 12.47 -8.81
C CYS A 89 11.94 12.51 -10.21
N GLY A 90 12.43 11.37 -10.70
CA GLY A 90 13.00 11.23 -12.04
C GLY A 90 12.02 10.70 -13.08
N GLU A 91 10.72 10.68 -12.82
CA GLU A 91 9.73 10.12 -13.72
C GLU A 91 8.79 11.18 -14.29
N ARG A 92 8.23 10.91 -15.47
CA ARG A 92 7.11 11.68 -16.02
C ARG A 92 5.82 11.16 -15.39
N VAL A 93 5.17 11.96 -14.56
CA VAL A 93 4.06 11.52 -13.72
C VAL A 93 2.75 12.15 -14.16
N TYR A 94 1.76 11.31 -14.43
CA TYR A 94 0.36 11.70 -14.49
C TYR A 94 -0.34 11.37 -13.17
N PHE A 95 -1.10 12.32 -12.66
CA PHE A 95 -1.93 12.09 -11.47
C PHE A 95 -3.34 11.71 -11.88
N VAL A 96 -3.80 10.55 -11.45
CA VAL A 96 -5.15 10.09 -11.73
C VAL A 96 -6.18 10.75 -10.81
N GLN A 97 -7.39 10.95 -11.33
CA GLN A 97 -8.50 11.50 -10.57
C GLN A 97 -9.06 10.45 -9.61
N ASP A 98 -9.42 10.87 -8.39
CA ASP A 98 -10.02 9.98 -7.38
C ASP A 98 -11.32 9.33 -7.86
N ASN A 99 -12.11 10.08 -8.62
CA ASN A 99 -13.37 9.58 -9.16
C ASN A 99 -13.14 8.43 -10.16
N TRP A 100 -12.20 8.59 -11.10
CA TRP A 100 -11.83 7.55 -12.05
C TRP A 100 -11.26 6.33 -11.32
N TYR A 101 -10.37 6.53 -10.35
CA TYR A 101 -9.82 5.45 -9.55
C TYR A 101 -10.91 4.63 -8.87
N SER A 102 -11.82 5.28 -8.16
CA SER A 102 -12.83 4.60 -7.34
C SER A 102 -13.93 3.93 -8.19
N ARG A 103 -14.34 4.55 -9.30
CA ARG A 103 -15.50 4.09 -10.09
C ARG A 103 -15.13 3.19 -11.26
N GLU A 104 -13.95 3.34 -11.79
CA GLU A 104 -13.51 2.60 -12.98
C GLU A 104 -12.37 1.63 -12.68
N TYR A 105 -11.28 2.12 -12.09
CA TYR A 105 -10.09 1.30 -11.86
C TYR A 105 -10.33 0.20 -10.83
N VAL A 106 -10.82 0.54 -9.64
CA VAL A 106 -11.01 -0.42 -8.54
C VAL A 106 -11.93 -1.57 -8.90
N PRO A 107 -13.13 -1.37 -9.51
CA PRO A 107 -13.99 -2.48 -9.89
C PRO A 107 -13.34 -3.42 -10.92
N HIS A 108 -12.63 -2.86 -11.91
CA HIS A 108 -11.88 -3.65 -12.89
C HIS A 108 -10.76 -4.47 -12.24
N TYR A 109 -9.98 -3.86 -11.38
CA TYR A 109 -8.92 -4.52 -10.65
C TYR A 109 -9.43 -5.70 -9.81
N GLN A 110 -10.52 -5.47 -9.07
CA GLN A 110 -11.14 -6.50 -8.24
C GLN A 110 -11.71 -7.65 -9.06
N LYS A 111 -12.29 -7.37 -10.23
CA LYS A 111 -12.79 -8.40 -11.14
C LYS A 111 -11.66 -9.28 -11.66
N GLN A 112 -10.60 -8.70 -12.21
CA GLN A 112 -9.46 -9.44 -12.74
C GLN A 112 -8.77 -10.33 -11.68
N HIS A 113 -8.71 -9.85 -10.43
CA HIS A 113 -8.08 -10.61 -9.35
C HIS A 113 -8.99 -11.70 -8.78
N ARG A 114 -10.29 -11.59 -8.93
CA ARG A 114 -11.26 -12.66 -8.62
C ARG A 114 -11.16 -13.80 -9.61
N ASP A 115 -11.23 -13.47 -10.89
CA ASP A 115 -11.18 -14.45 -11.98
C ASP A 115 -9.90 -15.30 -11.90
N ARG A 116 -8.75 -14.68 -11.64
CA ARG A 116 -7.47 -15.40 -11.45
C ARG A 116 -7.46 -16.35 -10.25
N ARG A 117 -8.16 -16.01 -9.16
CA ARG A 117 -8.23 -16.90 -7.99
C ARG A 117 -9.08 -18.13 -8.25
N ASP A 118 -10.11 -17.98 -9.04
CA ASP A 118 -11.02 -19.07 -9.37
C ASP A 118 -10.35 -20.05 -10.33
N GLU A 119 -9.61 -19.58 -11.35
CA GLU A 119 -8.77 -20.42 -12.23
C GLU A 119 -7.78 -21.27 -11.45
N HIS A 120 -7.03 -20.70 -10.50
CA HIS A 120 -6.08 -21.45 -9.68
C HIS A 120 -6.74 -22.45 -8.70
N ARG A 121 -8.01 -22.27 -8.37
CA ARG A 121 -8.74 -23.24 -7.54
C ARG A 121 -9.16 -24.47 -8.31
N ASP A 122 -9.51 -24.31 -9.55
CA ASP A 122 -9.94 -25.42 -10.39
C ASP A 122 -8.77 -26.31 -10.75
N ASP A 123 -7.61 -25.75 -11.10
CA ASP A 123 -6.36 -26.50 -11.36
C ASP A 123 -5.96 -27.38 -10.16
N ASN A 124 -6.05 -26.89 -8.93
CA ASN A 124 -5.73 -27.65 -7.73
C ASN A 124 -6.76 -28.74 -7.39
N ARG A 125 -7.99 -28.67 -7.89
CA ARG A 125 -9.00 -29.71 -7.68
C ARG A 125 -8.76 -30.91 -8.57
N ASP A 126 -8.35 -30.69 -9.81
CA ASP A 126 -8.09 -31.76 -10.77
C ASP A 126 -6.88 -32.60 -10.37
N ASP A 127 -5.82 -31.98 -9.82
CA ASP A 127 -4.63 -32.65 -9.34
C ASP A 127 -4.90 -33.57 -8.12
N ASN A 128 -5.87 -33.22 -7.29
CA ASN A 128 -6.20 -33.99 -6.08
C ASN A 128 -7.10 -35.21 -6.41
N HIS A 129 -7.89 -35.15 -7.45
CA HIS A 129 -8.71 -36.30 -7.90
C HIS A 129 -7.90 -37.36 -8.62
N GLY A 130 -6.77 -37.02 -9.23
CA GLY A 130 -5.87 -37.97 -9.90
C GLY A 130 -5.09 -38.87 -8.94
N LYS A 131 -4.86 -38.46 -7.70
CA LYS A 131 -4.06 -39.21 -6.72
C LYS A 131 -4.82 -40.30 -5.97
N GLN A 132 -6.14 -40.21 -5.89
CA GLN A 132 -6.94 -41.23 -5.18
C GLN A 132 -7.29 -42.49 -5.97
N LYS A 133 -7.00 -42.52 -7.30
CA LYS A 133 -7.31 -43.66 -8.16
C LYS A 133 -6.15 -44.67 -8.37
N LYS A 134 -5.00 -44.46 -7.74
CA LYS A 134 -3.83 -45.34 -7.93
C LYS A 134 -3.59 -46.35 -6.81
N ASP A 135 -4.36 -46.32 -5.74
CA ASP A 135 -4.21 -47.25 -4.61
C ASP A 135 -5.42 -48.20 -4.45
N LYS A 136 -5.74 -48.93 -5.54
CA LYS A 136 -6.60 -50.12 -5.46
C LYS A 136 -6.14 -51.18 -6.45
#